data_cf7468fd061e6c3c8e7cc98a052346f9
#
_entry.id   cf7468fd061e6c3c8e7cc98a052346f9
#
_cell.length_a   1.000
_cell.length_b   1.000
_cell.length_c   1.000
_cell.angle_alpha   90.00
_cell.angle_beta   90.00
_cell.angle_gamma   90.00
#
_symmetry.space_group_name_H-M   'P 1'
#
loop_
_entity.id
_entity.type
_entity.pdbx_description
1 polymer ?
#
loop_
_entity_poly.entity_id
_entity_poly.type
_entity_poly.pdbx_seq_one_letter_code
_entity_poly.pdbx_strand_id
1 'polypeptide(L)'
;MPSDRIDQGRRTFLRIGGAAALFPFLAQAMPAFAQGAGGAMKIGVVGSGKLGGSVGSRWVKAGHEVLFSSRHPEELKGLVDSLGPRARAGTVKEAIAFGNVVLIAVPYAALPQIGRDNAAAPAGKFVLDACNPIAARDGEVAKEAMENGVGPTSMKYLPGARLVRAFNPVGARNFADDAPRGSEPIGMPIAGDDAEAVKIASQLARDAGVEPVVLPLSRAMDFAPGTPLFGKAFPVSELRKRLGFAQ
;
A
#
# COMPACT_ATOMS: atom_id res chain seq x y z
N MET A 1 -37.76 32.83 -80.05
CA MET A 1 -38.57 33.91 -79.46
C MET A 1 -39.71 33.31 -78.67
N PRO A 2 -40.11 33.84 -77.57
CA PRO A 2 -39.37 34.44 -76.43
C PRO A 2 -39.65 33.68 -75.13
N SER A 3 -38.76 33.96 -74.27
CA SER A 3 -38.92 34.64 -72.94
C SER A 3 -39.71 33.88 -71.85
N ASP A 4 -39.01 33.63 -70.89
CA ASP A 4 -38.95 34.34 -69.58
C ASP A 4 -39.88 33.80 -68.46
N ARG A 5 -39.38 33.46 -67.47
CA ARG A 5 -39.37 33.98 -66.12
C ARG A 5 -39.21 32.96 -65.02
N ILE A 6 -38.18 33.20 -64.28
CA ILE A 6 -37.79 32.74 -63.05
C ILE A 6 -38.90 32.92 -62.00
N ASP A 7 -39.20 31.92 -61.20
CA ASP A 7 -39.83 32.16 -59.93
C ASP A 7 -39.07 31.44 -58.80
N GLN A 8 -38.65 32.26 -57.84
CA GLN A 8 -37.83 31.91 -56.69
C GLN A 8 -38.73 31.34 -55.59
N GLY A 9 -38.72 30.03 -55.47
CA GLY A 9 -39.32 29.37 -54.29
C GLY A 9 -38.35 29.32 -53.14
N ARG A 10 -38.55 30.17 -52.15
CA ARG A 10 -37.85 30.18 -50.86
C ARG A 10 -38.03 28.85 -50.14
N ARG A 11 -37.01 28.02 -50.07
CA ARG A 11 -36.95 26.88 -49.15
C ARG A 11 -36.29 27.32 -47.86
N THR A 12 -37.12 27.54 -46.85
CA THR A 12 -36.73 27.75 -45.47
C THR A 12 -36.17 26.45 -44.89
N PHE A 13 -34.84 26.37 -44.73
CA PHE A 13 -34.24 25.29 -43.97
C PHE A 13 -34.37 25.56 -42.49
N LEU A 14 -35.23 24.81 -41.81
CA LEU A 14 -35.22 24.73 -40.33
C LEU A 14 -33.88 24.15 -39.90
N ARG A 15 -33.04 24.95 -39.27
CA ARG A 15 -31.88 24.52 -38.51
C ARG A 15 -32.36 24.01 -37.16
N ILE A 16 -32.45 22.69 -37.01
CA ILE A 16 -32.59 22.08 -35.70
C ILE A 16 -31.22 22.16 -35.04
N GLY A 17 -31.07 23.09 -34.11
CA GLY A 17 -29.92 23.24 -33.27
C GLY A 17 -29.88 22.12 -32.20
N GLY A 18 -29.07 21.10 -32.48
CA GLY A 18 -28.73 20.11 -31.44
C GLY A 18 -27.85 20.75 -30.37
N ALA A 19 -28.40 21.05 -29.20
CA ALA A 19 -27.64 21.41 -28.05
C ALA A 19 -26.87 20.19 -27.58
N ALA A 20 -25.58 20.10 -27.92
CA ALA A 20 -24.66 19.16 -27.32
C ALA A 20 -24.46 19.60 -25.85
N ALA A 21 -25.11 18.91 -24.93
CA ALA A 21 -24.84 19.06 -23.52
C ALA A 21 -23.41 18.57 -23.23
N LEU A 22 -22.50 19.52 -23.13
CA LEU A 22 -21.16 19.29 -22.56
C LEU A 22 -21.36 19.00 -21.07
N PHE A 23 -21.38 17.74 -20.71
CA PHE A 23 -21.15 17.34 -19.33
C PHE A 23 -19.72 17.71 -18.98
N PRO A 24 -19.50 18.60 -18.00
CA PRO A 24 -18.15 18.79 -17.48
C PRO A 24 -17.78 17.49 -16.78
N PHE A 25 -16.82 16.77 -17.36
CA PHE A 25 -16.06 15.76 -16.62
C PHE A 25 -15.41 16.50 -15.46
N LEU A 26 -16.02 16.41 -14.26
CA LEU A 26 -15.33 16.75 -13.04
C LEU A 26 -14.19 15.72 -12.91
N ALA A 27 -13.04 16.07 -13.44
CA ALA A 27 -11.79 15.46 -13.05
C ALA A 27 -11.67 15.74 -11.55
N GLN A 28 -12.05 14.76 -10.74
CA GLN A 28 -11.72 14.78 -9.32
C GLN A 28 -10.20 14.87 -9.28
N ALA A 29 -9.71 16.04 -8.89
CA ALA A 29 -8.31 16.26 -8.64
C ALA A 29 -7.89 15.28 -7.56
N MET A 30 -7.24 14.19 -7.96
CA MET A 30 -6.52 13.34 -7.01
C MET A 30 -5.56 14.26 -6.27
N PRO A 31 -5.51 14.24 -4.93
CA PRO A 31 -4.56 15.07 -4.21
C PRO A 31 -3.17 14.74 -4.76
N ALA A 32 -2.56 15.74 -5.35
CA ALA A 32 -1.20 15.65 -5.85
C ALA A 32 -0.28 15.36 -4.67
N PHE A 33 0.12 14.10 -4.51
CA PHE A 33 1.32 13.76 -3.78
C PHE A 33 2.56 14.13 -4.63
N ALA A 34 2.53 15.39 -5.14
CA ALA A 34 3.78 16.01 -5.46
C ALA A 34 4.45 16.22 -4.11
N GLN A 35 5.58 15.50 -3.90
CA GLN A 35 6.78 16.24 -3.64
C GLN A 35 7.93 15.35 -3.32
N GLY A 36 8.97 15.71 -3.89
CA GLY A 36 10.24 15.15 -3.75
C GLY A 36 10.69 14.92 -2.31
N ALA A 37 11.61 14.01 -2.16
CA ALA A 37 12.50 13.77 -1.02
C ALA A 37 11.93 14.17 0.36
N GLY A 38 11.23 13.24 1.03
CA GLY A 38 11.23 13.25 2.49
C GLY A 38 10.13 14.04 3.22
N GLY A 39 9.00 14.37 2.60
CA GLY A 39 7.86 14.98 3.32
C GLY A 39 7.21 14.03 4.33
N ALA A 40 6.80 14.55 5.50
CA ALA A 40 6.04 13.79 6.49
C ALA A 40 4.75 13.22 5.88
N MET A 41 4.50 11.93 6.07
CA MET A 41 3.31 11.23 5.58
C MET A 41 2.34 10.96 6.73
N LYS A 42 1.06 10.82 6.41
CA LYS A 42 0.06 10.24 7.30
C LYS A 42 -0.06 8.75 7.03
N ILE A 43 0.25 7.94 8.03
CA ILE A 43 0.31 6.49 7.88
C ILE A 43 -0.66 5.82 8.86
N GLY A 44 -1.55 5.01 8.34
CA GLY A 44 -2.39 4.12 9.15
C GLY A 44 -1.72 2.77 9.34
N VAL A 45 -1.61 2.29 10.56
CA VAL A 45 -1.09 0.95 10.85
C VAL A 45 -2.24 0.05 11.30
N VAL A 46 -2.64 -0.87 10.45
CA VAL A 46 -3.65 -1.88 10.74
C VAL A 46 -2.95 -3.10 11.34
N GLY A 47 -3.12 -3.27 12.66
CA GLY A 47 -2.43 -4.32 13.40
C GLY A 47 -1.11 -3.85 14.03
N SER A 48 -1.22 -3.20 15.19
CA SER A 48 -0.06 -2.66 15.94
C SER A 48 0.54 -3.69 16.90
N GLY A 49 0.63 -4.95 16.45
CA GLY A 49 1.38 -5.99 17.14
C GLY A 49 2.90 -5.79 17.02
N LYS A 50 3.68 -6.87 17.25
CA LYS A 50 5.14 -6.78 17.21
C LYS A 50 5.68 -6.12 15.94
N LEU A 51 5.24 -6.53 14.75
CA LEU A 51 5.75 -5.98 13.49
C LEU A 51 5.22 -4.55 13.24
N GLY A 52 3.90 -4.38 13.21
CA GLY A 52 3.31 -3.07 12.90
C GLY A 52 3.67 -2.01 13.92
N GLY A 53 3.73 -2.36 15.21
CA GLY A 53 4.20 -1.46 16.25
C GLY A 53 5.65 -1.04 16.07
N SER A 54 6.57 -1.99 15.80
CA SER A 54 8.00 -1.67 15.62
C SER A 54 8.25 -0.84 14.36
N VAL A 55 7.66 -1.22 13.22
CA VAL A 55 7.82 -0.48 11.96
C VAL A 55 7.21 0.91 12.07
N GLY A 56 5.98 1.02 12.58
CA GLY A 56 5.31 2.31 12.81
C GLY A 56 6.08 3.22 13.75
N SER A 57 6.70 2.67 14.79
CA SER A 57 7.57 3.45 15.71
C SER A 57 8.78 4.06 14.98
N ARG A 58 9.38 3.32 14.04
CA ARG A 58 10.46 3.85 13.19
C ARG A 58 9.97 5.03 12.34
N TRP A 59 8.79 4.91 11.77
CA TRP A 59 8.20 5.99 10.97
C TRP A 59 7.87 7.24 11.81
N VAL A 60 7.37 7.07 13.04
CA VAL A 60 7.19 8.23 13.95
C VAL A 60 8.52 8.92 14.21
N LYS A 61 9.60 8.17 14.48
CA LYS A 61 10.94 8.70 14.70
C LYS A 61 11.52 9.36 13.45
N ALA A 62 11.17 8.87 12.27
CA ALA A 62 11.53 9.48 10.99
C ALA A 62 10.70 10.74 10.65
N GLY A 63 9.72 11.10 11.49
CA GLY A 63 8.95 12.34 11.38
C GLY A 63 7.56 12.20 10.77
N HIS A 64 7.10 10.99 10.46
CA HIS A 64 5.75 10.73 9.96
C HIS A 64 4.70 10.81 11.07
N GLU A 65 3.45 11.11 10.69
CA GLU A 65 2.29 10.98 11.58
C GLU A 65 1.73 9.56 11.44
N VAL A 66 1.62 8.82 12.56
CA VAL A 66 1.19 7.43 12.53
C VAL A 66 -0.03 7.22 13.44
N LEU A 67 -1.09 6.63 12.88
CA LEU A 67 -2.22 6.12 13.65
C LEU A 67 -2.11 4.60 13.75
N PHE A 68 -1.81 4.13 14.93
CA PHE A 68 -1.73 2.71 15.28
C PHE A 68 -3.13 2.17 15.59
N SER A 69 -3.47 1.01 15.04
CA SER A 69 -4.76 0.40 15.34
C SER A 69 -4.68 -1.01 15.91
N SER A 70 -5.62 -1.31 16.77
CA SER A 70 -5.84 -2.61 17.37
C SER A 70 -7.34 -2.87 17.48
N ARG A 71 -7.71 -4.11 17.80
CA ARG A 71 -9.08 -4.47 18.25
C ARG A 71 -9.38 -3.85 19.63
N HIS A 72 -8.33 -3.54 20.37
CA HIS A 72 -8.31 -2.91 21.69
C HIS A 72 -7.41 -1.68 21.67
N PRO A 73 -7.86 -0.54 21.11
CA PRO A 73 -7.04 0.66 20.95
C PRO A 73 -6.50 1.23 22.29
N GLU A 74 -7.23 1.01 23.37
CA GLU A 74 -6.86 1.41 24.73
C GLU A 74 -5.54 0.78 25.20
N GLU A 75 -5.22 -0.43 24.74
CA GLU A 75 -3.97 -1.13 25.04
C GLU A 75 -2.75 -0.49 24.35
N LEU A 76 -2.96 0.35 23.36
CA LEU A 76 -1.91 1.06 22.63
C LEU A 76 -1.43 2.34 23.32
N LYS A 77 -2.06 2.73 24.45
CA LYS A 77 -1.73 3.96 25.14
C LYS A 77 -0.24 4.06 25.49
N GLY A 78 0.35 3.01 26.05
CA GLY A 78 1.78 3.00 26.40
C GLY A 78 2.68 3.17 25.17
N LEU A 79 2.32 2.60 24.03
CA LEU A 79 3.05 2.75 22.77
C LEU A 79 3.01 4.21 22.30
N VAL A 80 1.81 4.79 22.17
CA VAL A 80 1.68 6.14 21.61
C VAL A 80 2.24 7.22 22.53
N ASP A 81 2.09 7.09 23.86
CA ASP A 81 2.66 7.99 24.83
C ASP A 81 4.21 8.03 24.73
N SER A 82 4.83 6.86 24.51
CA SER A 82 6.29 6.75 24.38
C SER A 82 6.83 7.39 23.09
N LEU A 83 5.99 7.53 22.05
CA LEU A 83 6.37 8.05 20.74
C LEU A 83 6.06 9.54 20.56
N GLY A 84 5.22 10.13 21.43
CA GLY A 84 4.88 11.54 21.42
C GLY A 84 3.81 11.94 20.40
N PRO A 85 3.67 13.24 20.07
CA PRO A 85 2.46 13.81 19.47
C PRO A 85 2.19 13.38 18.03
N ARG A 86 3.16 12.75 17.36
CA ARG A 86 2.97 12.21 15.99
C ARG A 86 2.37 10.80 15.99
N ALA A 87 2.25 10.17 17.15
CA ALA A 87 1.63 8.86 17.32
C ALA A 87 0.22 9.00 17.87
N ARG A 88 -0.72 8.23 17.33
CA ARG A 88 -2.11 8.16 17.78
C ARG A 88 -2.55 6.71 17.84
N ALA A 89 -3.50 6.39 18.71
CA ALA A 89 -4.18 5.10 18.75
C ALA A 89 -5.60 5.24 18.23
N GLY A 90 -6.13 4.18 17.62
CA GLY A 90 -7.50 4.14 17.16
C GLY A 90 -7.92 2.77 16.64
N THR A 91 -9.11 2.72 16.07
CA THR A 91 -9.69 1.55 15.42
C THR A 91 -9.07 1.31 14.04
N VAL A 92 -9.30 0.12 13.47
CA VAL A 92 -8.89 -0.22 12.09
C VAL A 92 -9.49 0.76 11.09
N LYS A 93 -10.77 1.10 11.24
CA LYS A 93 -11.47 2.05 10.36
C LYS A 93 -10.84 3.45 10.41
N GLU A 94 -10.51 3.93 11.60
CA GLU A 94 -9.84 5.22 11.78
C GLU A 94 -8.44 5.21 11.19
N ALA A 95 -7.65 4.14 11.36
CA ALA A 95 -6.31 4.04 10.77
C ALA A 95 -6.36 4.06 9.24
N ILE A 96 -7.27 3.31 8.63
CA ILE A 96 -7.45 3.31 7.18
C ILE A 96 -7.92 4.69 6.69
N ALA A 97 -8.83 5.36 7.40
CA ALA A 97 -9.30 6.69 7.03
C ALA A 97 -8.20 7.75 7.16
N PHE A 98 -7.40 7.70 8.23
CA PHE A 98 -6.33 8.65 8.54
C PHE A 98 -5.18 8.60 7.53
N GLY A 99 -4.72 7.38 7.19
CA GLY A 99 -3.52 7.19 6.37
C GLY A 99 -3.77 7.44 4.89
N ASN A 100 -2.86 8.16 4.24
CA ASN A 100 -2.72 8.13 2.79
C ASN A 100 -1.99 6.85 2.36
N VAL A 101 -1.12 6.37 3.25
CA VAL A 101 -0.47 5.07 3.19
C VAL A 101 -1.00 4.22 4.34
N VAL A 102 -1.29 2.96 4.08
CA VAL A 102 -1.79 2.02 5.08
C VAL A 102 -0.86 0.81 5.13
N LEU A 103 -0.25 0.55 6.27
CA LEU A 103 0.41 -0.74 6.54
C LEU A 103 -0.64 -1.71 7.08
N ILE A 104 -0.75 -2.89 6.50
CA ILE A 104 -1.55 -3.98 7.04
C ILE A 104 -0.61 -5.06 7.56
N ALA A 105 -0.58 -5.25 8.89
CA ALA A 105 0.32 -6.17 9.59
C ALA A 105 -0.45 -7.06 10.58
N VAL A 106 -1.40 -7.82 10.04
CA VAL A 106 -2.29 -8.73 10.80
C VAL A 106 -2.09 -10.19 10.36
N PRO A 107 -2.66 -11.17 11.07
CA PRO A 107 -2.80 -12.53 10.53
C PRO A 107 -3.48 -12.52 9.16
N TYR A 108 -2.97 -13.32 8.22
CA TYR A 108 -3.43 -13.29 6.82
C TYR A 108 -4.93 -13.59 6.70
N ALA A 109 -5.46 -14.46 7.55
CA ALA A 109 -6.88 -14.80 7.63
C ALA A 109 -7.79 -13.59 7.96
N ALA A 110 -7.25 -12.49 8.46
CA ALA A 110 -8.03 -11.29 8.73
C ALA A 110 -8.25 -10.40 7.49
N LEU A 111 -7.47 -10.57 6.42
CA LEU A 111 -7.56 -9.73 5.20
C LEU A 111 -8.95 -9.74 4.56
N PRO A 112 -9.63 -10.89 4.38
CA PRO A 112 -10.96 -10.92 3.80
C PRO A 112 -11.98 -10.09 4.59
N GLN A 113 -11.91 -10.11 5.92
CA GLN A 113 -12.81 -9.33 6.77
C GLN A 113 -12.48 -7.84 6.72
N ILE A 114 -11.20 -7.49 6.80
CA ILE A 114 -10.75 -6.08 6.68
C ILE A 114 -11.22 -5.48 5.35
N GLY A 115 -11.09 -6.24 4.24
CA GLY A 115 -11.56 -5.80 2.94
C GLY A 115 -13.07 -5.61 2.88
N ARG A 116 -13.86 -6.53 3.43
CA ARG A 116 -15.32 -6.39 3.48
C ARG A 116 -15.77 -5.21 4.33
N ASP A 117 -15.21 -5.07 5.52
CA ASP A 117 -15.62 -4.01 6.47
C ASP A 117 -15.22 -2.61 6.02
N ASN A 118 -14.25 -2.53 5.11
CA ASN A 118 -13.68 -1.25 4.66
C ASN A 118 -13.64 -1.14 3.12
N ALA A 119 -14.54 -1.81 2.41
CA ALA A 119 -14.47 -2.03 0.95
C ALA A 119 -14.21 -0.77 0.10
N ALA A 120 -14.72 0.40 0.51
CA ALA A 120 -14.47 1.67 -0.19
C ALA A 120 -13.24 2.44 0.33
N ALA A 121 -12.72 2.10 1.51
CA ALA A 121 -11.70 2.90 2.18
C ALA A 121 -10.26 2.66 1.69
N PRO A 122 -9.84 1.45 1.23
CA PRO A 122 -8.54 1.22 0.63
C PRO A 122 -8.46 1.69 -0.83
N ALA A 123 -9.60 1.96 -1.48
CA ALA A 123 -9.62 2.33 -2.90
C ALA A 123 -8.76 3.57 -3.18
N GLY A 124 -7.79 3.43 -4.06
CA GLY A 124 -6.84 4.48 -4.42
C GLY A 124 -5.75 4.76 -3.38
N LYS A 125 -5.80 4.15 -2.18
CA LYS A 125 -4.74 4.30 -1.17
C LYS A 125 -3.55 3.39 -1.47
N PHE A 126 -2.38 3.84 -1.03
CA PHE A 126 -1.17 3.03 -1.03
C PHE A 126 -1.24 2.04 0.14
N VAL A 127 -1.21 0.75 -0.18
CA VAL A 127 -1.30 -0.31 0.83
C VAL A 127 -0.02 -1.14 0.84
N LEU A 128 0.66 -1.11 1.98
CA LEU A 128 1.81 -1.96 2.28
C LEU A 128 1.28 -3.22 2.98
N ASP A 129 1.28 -4.34 2.28
CA ASP A 129 0.82 -5.62 2.81
C ASP A 129 2.00 -6.40 3.41
N ALA A 130 2.07 -6.40 4.74
CA ALA A 130 3.04 -7.17 5.53
C ALA A 130 2.48 -8.49 6.08
N CYS A 131 1.29 -8.90 5.63
CA CYS A 131 0.66 -10.15 6.08
C CYS A 131 1.34 -11.37 5.44
N ASN A 132 1.49 -12.41 6.22
CA ASN A 132 2.07 -13.68 5.77
C ASN A 132 1.08 -14.82 5.97
N PRO A 133 0.77 -15.61 4.92
CA PRO A 133 -0.12 -16.76 5.02
C PRO A 133 0.60 -17.92 5.73
N ILE A 134 0.31 -18.11 7.01
CA ILE A 134 0.85 -19.20 7.83
C ILE A 134 -0.21 -20.29 7.96
N ALA A 135 -0.01 -21.42 7.30
CA ALA A 135 -1.02 -22.49 7.20
C ALA A 135 -1.64 -22.89 8.55
N ALA A 136 -0.81 -23.09 9.58
CA ALA A 136 -1.26 -23.49 10.92
C ALA A 136 -2.11 -22.43 11.63
N ARG A 137 -2.03 -21.16 11.22
CA ARG A 137 -2.77 -20.03 11.82
C ARG A 137 -3.96 -19.61 10.97
N ASP A 138 -3.79 -19.60 9.66
CA ASP A 138 -4.67 -18.90 8.71
C ASP A 138 -5.53 -19.88 7.86
N GLY A 139 -5.32 -21.21 8.00
CA GLY A 139 -6.16 -22.26 7.40
C GLY A 139 -6.35 -22.09 5.89
N GLU A 140 -7.60 -22.20 5.42
CA GLU A 140 -7.95 -22.16 3.98
C GLU A 140 -7.55 -20.85 3.30
N VAL A 141 -7.56 -19.73 4.02
CA VAL A 141 -7.14 -18.42 3.45
C VAL A 141 -5.65 -18.44 3.14
N ALA A 142 -4.83 -19.09 3.98
CA ALA A 142 -3.41 -19.28 3.68
C ALA A 142 -3.20 -20.23 2.51
N LYS A 143 -3.96 -21.31 2.44
CA LYS A 143 -3.90 -22.28 1.33
C LYS A 143 -4.21 -21.59 0.01
N GLU A 144 -5.30 -20.83 -0.07
CA GLU A 144 -5.66 -20.05 -1.25
C GLU A 144 -4.52 -19.13 -1.70
N ALA A 145 -3.89 -18.43 -0.74
CA ALA A 145 -2.81 -17.50 -1.07
C ALA A 145 -1.54 -18.20 -1.57
N MET A 146 -1.25 -19.39 -1.05
CA MET A 146 -0.09 -20.16 -1.49
C MET A 146 -0.30 -20.83 -2.86
N GLU A 147 -1.54 -21.20 -3.19
CA GLU A 147 -1.90 -21.79 -4.49
C GLU A 147 -2.03 -20.75 -5.60
N ASN A 148 -2.66 -19.62 -5.30
CA ASN A 148 -2.98 -18.58 -6.30
C ASN A 148 -1.95 -17.41 -6.33
N GLY A 149 -0.95 -17.44 -5.45
CA GLY A 149 0.02 -16.38 -5.25
C GLY A 149 -0.45 -15.34 -4.21
N VAL A 150 0.47 -14.98 -3.31
CA VAL A 150 0.17 -14.07 -2.18
C VAL A 150 -0.19 -12.65 -2.64
N GLY A 151 0.43 -12.16 -3.72
CA GLY A 151 0.11 -10.83 -4.27
C GLY A 151 -1.31 -10.75 -4.85
N PRO A 152 -1.66 -11.59 -5.84
CA PRO A 152 -3.01 -11.64 -6.42
C PRO A 152 -4.10 -11.88 -5.37
N THR A 153 -3.86 -12.77 -4.40
CA THR A 153 -4.84 -13.06 -3.34
C THR A 153 -5.04 -11.86 -2.41
N SER A 154 -3.98 -11.15 -2.04
CA SER A 154 -4.11 -9.91 -1.25
C SER A 154 -4.88 -8.82 -2.03
N MET A 155 -4.64 -8.68 -3.32
CA MET A 155 -5.40 -7.75 -4.18
C MET A 155 -6.88 -8.11 -4.28
N LYS A 156 -7.20 -9.41 -4.35
CA LYS A 156 -8.59 -9.90 -4.31
C LYS A 156 -9.32 -9.47 -3.04
N TYR A 157 -8.63 -9.53 -1.89
CA TYR A 157 -9.21 -9.15 -0.60
C TYR A 157 -9.23 -7.64 -0.34
N LEU A 158 -8.39 -6.87 -1.04
CA LEU A 158 -8.26 -5.41 -0.88
C LEU A 158 -8.51 -4.70 -2.22
N PRO A 159 -9.74 -4.80 -2.78
CA PRO A 159 -10.03 -4.30 -4.12
C PRO A 159 -9.79 -2.79 -4.21
N GLY A 160 -9.16 -2.36 -5.31
CA GLY A 160 -8.87 -0.94 -5.57
C GLY A 160 -7.67 -0.38 -4.81
N ALA A 161 -7.04 -1.14 -3.92
CA ALA A 161 -5.81 -0.73 -3.26
C ALA A 161 -4.62 -0.71 -4.25
N ARG A 162 -3.76 0.30 -4.13
CA ARG A 162 -2.46 0.37 -4.80
C ARG A 162 -1.45 -0.41 -3.97
N LEU A 163 -1.46 -1.74 -4.16
CA LEU A 163 -0.84 -2.71 -3.25
C LEU A 163 0.63 -2.95 -3.55
N VAL A 164 1.43 -2.94 -2.49
CA VAL A 164 2.84 -3.38 -2.49
C VAL A 164 3.03 -4.34 -1.32
N ARG A 165 3.64 -5.49 -1.57
CA ARG A 165 4.06 -6.37 -0.49
C ARG A 165 5.42 -5.95 0.03
N ALA A 166 5.51 -5.66 1.32
CA ALA A 166 6.71 -5.21 2.01
C ALA A 166 6.71 -5.61 3.48
N PHE A 167 7.88 -5.69 4.09
CA PHE A 167 8.08 -6.06 5.51
C PHE A 167 7.72 -7.52 5.83
N ASN A 168 7.51 -8.37 4.82
CA ASN A 168 7.04 -9.75 4.99
C ASN A 168 8.08 -10.71 5.60
N PRO A 169 9.34 -10.77 5.09
CA PRO A 169 10.28 -11.80 5.52
C PRO A 169 11.10 -11.40 6.76
N VAL A 170 11.20 -10.12 7.08
CA VAL A 170 12.07 -9.63 8.14
C VAL A 170 11.32 -9.55 9.47
N GLY A 171 11.82 -10.21 10.50
CA GLY A 171 11.19 -10.25 11.81
C GLY A 171 11.18 -8.89 12.53
N ALA A 172 10.16 -8.65 13.34
CA ALA A 172 9.94 -7.40 14.09
C ALA A 172 11.16 -6.95 14.92
N ARG A 173 11.95 -7.90 15.47
CA ARG A 173 13.16 -7.60 16.24
C ARG A 173 14.18 -6.74 15.48
N ASN A 174 14.22 -6.85 14.16
CA ASN A 174 15.15 -6.07 13.34
C ASN A 174 14.77 -4.57 13.23
N PHE A 175 13.56 -4.22 13.63
CA PHE A 175 13.08 -2.83 13.68
C PHE A 175 13.12 -2.23 15.09
N ALA A 176 13.53 -2.99 16.10
CA ALA A 176 13.72 -2.48 17.44
C ALA A 176 14.91 -1.50 17.51
N ASP A 177 14.90 -0.58 18.50
CA ASP A 177 15.93 0.44 18.63
C ASP A 177 17.32 -0.15 18.93
N ASP A 178 17.33 -1.20 19.73
CA ASP A 178 18.52 -1.95 20.14
C ASP A 178 18.85 -3.12 19.19
N ALA A 179 18.23 -3.17 17.99
CA ALA A 179 18.53 -4.20 17.00
C ALA A 179 20.01 -4.09 16.56
N PRO A 180 20.74 -5.22 16.49
CA PRO A 180 22.09 -5.22 15.98
C PRO A 180 22.15 -4.63 14.55
N ARG A 181 23.13 -3.76 14.31
CA ARG A 181 23.38 -3.16 12.99
C ARG A 181 24.67 -3.72 12.44
N GLY A 182 24.61 -4.28 11.25
CA GLY A 182 25.81 -4.70 10.51
C GLY A 182 26.47 -3.52 9.78
N SER A 183 27.53 -3.81 9.04
CA SER A 183 28.23 -2.86 8.17
C SER A 183 27.36 -2.43 6.96
N GLU A 184 26.42 -3.27 6.57
CA GLU A 184 25.44 -2.97 5.53
C GLU A 184 24.01 -2.94 6.12
N PRO A 185 23.10 -2.16 5.53
CA PRO A 185 21.69 -2.21 5.90
C PRO A 185 21.07 -3.57 5.55
N ILE A 186 20.04 -3.95 6.31
CA ILE A 186 19.23 -5.10 5.99
C ILE A 186 18.47 -4.83 4.69
N GLY A 187 18.57 -5.74 3.73
CA GLY A 187 17.77 -5.69 2.51
C GLY A 187 16.30 -6.06 2.77
N MET A 188 15.37 -5.26 2.24
CA MET A 188 13.93 -5.49 2.32
C MET A 188 13.38 -5.76 0.92
N PRO A 189 12.92 -6.98 0.59
CA PRO A 189 12.26 -7.21 -0.68
C PRO A 189 10.91 -6.49 -0.69
N ILE A 190 10.66 -5.75 -1.76
CA ILE A 190 9.44 -5.01 -2.00
C ILE A 190 8.89 -5.46 -3.34
N ALA A 191 7.67 -6.03 -3.37
CA ALA A 191 7.04 -6.49 -4.59
C ALA A 191 5.77 -5.70 -4.90
N GLY A 192 5.74 -5.06 -6.08
CA GLY A 192 4.62 -4.27 -6.56
C GLY A 192 4.80 -3.84 -8.00
N ASP A 193 3.67 -3.54 -8.68
CA ASP A 193 3.67 -3.15 -10.11
C ASP A 193 3.29 -1.67 -10.30
N ASP A 194 2.75 -1.02 -9.27
CA ASP A 194 2.45 0.42 -9.28
C ASP A 194 3.72 1.22 -8.92
N ALA A 195 4.27 1.94 -9.87
CA ALA A 195 5.55 2.65 -9.71
C ALA A 195 5.55 3.68 -8.57
N GLU A 196 4.42 4.39 -8.35
CA GLU A 196 4.31 5.36 -7.28
C GLU A 196 4.20 4.68 -5.92
N ALA A 197 3.40 3.61 -5.82
CA ALA A 197 3.28 2.81 -4.61
C ALA A 197 4.64 2.18 -4.22
N VAL A 198 5.38 1.66 -5.18
CA VAL A 198 6.73 1.11 -4.97
C VAL A 198 7.70 2.19 -4.51
N LYS A 199 7.65 3.40 -5.09
CA LYS A 199 8.47 4.53 -4.66
C LYS A 199 8.20 4.91 -3.20
N ILE A 200 6.93 5.00 -2.80
CA ILE A 200 6.51 5.28 -1.42
C ILE A 200 6.95 4.16 -0.48
N ALA A 201 6.71 2.91 -0.85
CA ALA A 201 7.12 1.75 -0.06
C ALA A 201 8.64 1.71 0.14
N SER A 202 9.40 2.06 -0.90
CA SER A 202 10.88 2.13 -0.85
C SER A 202 11.36 3.23 0.09
N GLN A 203 10.71 4.40 0.08
CA GLN A 203 11.02 5.47 1.02
C GLN A 203 10.73 5.03 2.45
N LEU A 204 9.55 4.47 2.71
CA LEU A 204 9.16 4.01 4.04
C LEU A 204 10.01 2.83 4.55
N ALA A 205 10.57 2.02 3.65
CA ALA A 205 11.55 1.00 4.03
C ALA A 205 12.84 1.66 4.55
N ARG A 206 13.36 2.68 3.85
CA ARG A 206 14.55 3.42 4.32
C ARG A 206 14.28 4.15 5.64
N ASP A 207 13.13 4.76 5.79
CA ASP A 207 12.72 5.45 7.03
C ASP A 207 12.55 4.47 8.21
N ALA A 208 12.26 3.20 7.92
CA ALA A 208 12.29 2.12 8.92
C ALA A 208 13.69 1.55 9.17
N GLY A 209 14.71 2.00 8.44
CA GLY A 209 16.11 1.60 8.59
C GLY A 209 16.52 0.33 7.84
N VAL A 210 15.83 0.02 6.74
CA VAL A 210 16.15 -1.10 5.84
C VAL A 210 16.26 -0.63 4.39
N GLU A 211 17.03 -1.32 3.56
CA GLU A 211 17.24 -0.92 2.16
C GLU A 211 16.32 -1.72 1.21
N PRO A 212 15.48 -1.09 0.41
CA PRO A 212 14.56 -1.77 -0.49
C PRO A 212 15.27 -2.49 -1.63
N VAL A 213 14.80 -3.70 -1.94
CA VAL A 213 15.10 -4.45 -3.16
C VAL A 213 13.79 -4.68 -3.91
N VAL A 214 13.61 -3.92 -4.99
CA VAL A 214 12.33 -3.87 -5.70
C VAL A 214 12.19 -5.05 -6.67
N LEU A 215 11.00 -5.65 -6.67
CA LEU A 215 10.59 -6.78 -7.49
C LEU A 215 9.21 -6.51 -8.09
N PRO A 216 8.86 -7.09 -9.25
CA PRO A 216 7.47 -7.12 -9.70
C PRO A 216 6.61 -7.94 -8.72
N LEU A 217 5.32 -7.64 -8.65
CA LEU A 217 4.40 -8.31 -7.73
C LEU A 217 4.33 -9.83 -7.95
N SER A 218 4.54 -10.28 -9.18
CA SER A 218 4.62 -11.71 -9.53
C SER A 218 5.71 -12.48 -8.78
N ARG A 219 6.73 -11.77 -8.29
CA ARG A 219 7.82 -12.35 -7.48
C ARG A 219 7.59 -12.29 -5.97
N ALA A 220 6.40 -11.90 -5.52
CA ALA A 220 6.07 -11.84 -4.10
C ALA A 220 6.17 -13.20 -3.39
N MET A 221 6.07 -14.30 -4.14
CA MET A 221 6.26 -15.65 -3.61
C MET A 221 7.72 -15.96 -3.25
N ASP A 222 8.71 -15.26 -3.80
CA ASP A 222 10.13 -15.51 -3.52
C ASP A 222 10.50 -15.35 -2.04
N PHE A 223 9.73 -14.54 -1.32
CA PHE A 223 9.93 -14.25 0.11
C PHE A 223 8.71 -14.61 0.98
N ALA A 224 7.81 -15.44 0.47
CA ALA A 224 6.67 -15.96 1.21
C ALA A 224 7.09 -17.04 2.24
N PRO A 225 6.21 -17.39 3.20
CA PRO A 225 6.45 -18.48 4.13
C PRO A 225 6.87 -19.78 3.43
N GLY A 226 7.85 -20.47 3.99
CA GLY A 226 8.42 -21.70 3.42
C GLY A 226 9.59 -21.47 2.46
N THR A 227 9.88 -20.25 2.04
CA THR A 227 11.05 -19.94 1.21
C THR A 227 12.34 -19.74 2.02
N PRO A 228 13.52 -19.89 1.39
CA PRO A 228 14.80 -19.64 2.07
C PRO A 228 14.99 -18.21 2.59
N LEU A 229 14.22 -17.24 2.07
CA LEU A 229 14.30 -15.84 2.48
C LEU A 229 13.41 -15.51 3.68
N PHE A 230 12.35 -16.30 3.91
CA PHE A 230 11.38 -16.01 4.95
C PHE A 230 11.97 -16.18 6.37
N GLY A 231 11.67 -15.21 7.25
CA GLY A 231 12.10 -15.22 8.65
C GLY A 231 13.59 -14.86 8.86
N LYS A 232 14.27 -14.43 7.80
CA LYS A 232 15.71 -14.09 7.87
C LYS A 232 15.96 -12.65 7.44
N ALA A 233 16.96 -12.04 8.06
CA ALA A 233 17.48 -10.73 7.68
C ALA A 233 18.83 -10.92 7.01
N PHE A 234 18.98 -10.43 5.79
CA PHE A 234 20.23 -10.46 5.03
C PHE A 234 20.72 -9.04 4.79
N PRO A 235 22.05 -8.81 4.74
CA PRO A 235 22.61 -7.59 4.16
C PRO A 235 22.03 -7.37 2.75
N VAL A 236 21.88 -6.13 2.31
CA VAL A 236 21.24 -5.82 1.02
C VAL A 236 21.99 -6.46 -0.16
N SER A 237 23.31 -6.50 -0.13
CA SER A 237 24.12 -7.15 -1.18
C SER A 237 23.81 -8.65 -1.29
N GLU A 238 23.74 -9.35 -0.17
CA GLU A 238 23.42 -10.78 -0.13
C GLU A 238 21.97 -11.04 -0.55
N LEU A 239 21.01 -10.20 -0.11
CA LEU A 239 19.61 -10.32 -0.55
C LEU A 239 19.50 -10.18 -2.08
N ARG A 240 20.16 -9.18 -2.66
CA ARG A 240 20.16 -8.96 -4.12
C ARG A 240 20.69 -10.19 -4.86
N LYS A 241 21.81 -10.77 -4.40
CA LYS A 241 22.37 -12.01 -4.97
C LYS A 241 21.39 -13.17 -4.90
N ARG A 242 20.74 -13.37 -3.76
CA ARG A 242 19.73 -14.44 -3.57
C ARG A 242 18.49 -14.27 -4.45
N LEU A 243 18.15 -13.03 -4.77
CA LEU A 243 17.07 -12.69 -5.69
C LEU A 243 17.47 -12.66 -7.16
N GLY A 244 18.73 -12.99 -7.48
CA GLY A 244 19.23 -13.10 -8.86
C GLY A 244 19.55 -11.76 -9.52
N PHE A 245 19.75 -10.69 -8.74
CA PHE A 245 20.28 -9.44 -9.30
C PHE A 245 21.79 -9.55 -9.53
N ALA A 246 22.23 -9.09 -10.69
CA ALA A 246 23.66 -8.93 -10.95
C ALA A 246 24.30 -7.95 -9.95
N GLN A 247 25.57 -8.19 -9.63
CA GLN A 247 26.38 -7.27 -8.82
C GLN A 247 26.71 -6.00 -9.60
#